data_0f943f6222e4fa8e5a23afe5a279c219
#
_entry.id   0f943f6222e4fa8e5a23afe5a279c219
#
_cell.length_a   1.000
_cell.length_b   1.000
_cell.length_c   1.000
_cell.angle_alpha   90.00
_cell.angle_beta   90.00
_cell.angle_gamma   90.00
#
_symmetry.space_group_name_H-M   'P 1'
#
loop_
_entity.id
_entity.type
_entity.pdbx_description
1 polymer ?
#
loop_
_entity_poly.entity_id
_entity_poly.type
_entity_poly.pdbx_seq_one_letter_code
_entity_poly.pdbx_strand_id
1 'polypeptide(L)'
;MDNLIFSLNATIPVFLMMVLGMIFRKIGLFDEAFITKMNKFVFVVALPALLFEDIGSANFYEAWDTTYVLYCFGATLLSILISFFISIPFRKNVSQGEFVQAAYRSSAAIIGMAFVQNIYGDYGMASLMIIGTVPLYNVMAVVVLALLKPGQSRLTFALMKKTIKGIITNPIILGIVVGVIWSLLKIPTPVIVHKTVSLLAVLATPMGLMAMGAAFKFQGFSQNIKPIIVCSVMKLVVFVVLFMPFAIYLGFTESKLVAALIMLGSATTVSCYIMARSMGHDGNLTAGTVMLTTLGSAFSLTFWLYILKCLNLV
;
A
#
# COMPACT_ATOMS: atom_id res chain seq x y z
N MET A 1 22.42 12.36 8.43
CA MET A 1 21.55 12.19 9.61
C MET A 1 20.11 12.61 9.34
N ASP A 2 19.89 13.66 8.58
CA ASP A 2 18.56 14.22 8.34
C ASP A 2 17.57 13.24 7.70
N ASN A 3 18.00 12.45 6.72
CA ASN A 3 17.15 11.44 6.10
C ASN A 3 16.70 10.32 7.07
N LEU A 4 17.56 9.91 8.02
CA LEU A 4 17.18 8.93 9.03
C LEU A 4 16.17 9.52 10.02
N ILE A 5 16.41 10.74 10.49
CA ILE A 5 15.48 11.45 11.39
C ILE A 5 14.13 11.64 10.70
N PHE A 6 14.13 12.04 9.42
CA PHE A 6 12.91 12.15 8.63
C PHE A 6 12.18 10.80 8.50
N SER A 7 12.90 9.74 8.15
CA SER A 7 12.33 8.39 8.04
C SER A 7 11.73 7.90 9.35
N LEU A 8 12.40 8.16 10.48
CA LEU A 8 11.89 7.84 11.82
C LEU A 8 10.65 8.66 12.16
N ASN A 9 10.65 9.96 11.87
CA ASN A 9 9.49 10.83 12.08
C ASN A 9 8.28 10.41 11.24
N ALA A 10 8.49 9.83 10.06
CA ALA A 10 7.40 9.31 9.24
C ALA A 10 6.88 7.93 9.70
N THR A 11 7.75 7.09 10.28
CA THR A 11 7.40 5.69 10.59
C THR A 11 7.02 5.45 12.05
N ILE A 12 7.65 6.17 12.99
CA ILE A 12 7.35 6.02 14.43
C ILE A 12 5.87 6.35 14.75
N PRO A 13 5.27 7.45 14.26
CA PRO A 13 3.84 7.72 14.51
C PRO A 13 2.92 6.62 14.01
N VAL A 14 3.22 6.02 12.84
CA VAL A 14 2.47 4.89 12.28
C VAL A 14 2.52 3.69 13.23
N PHE A 15 3.71 3.37 13.75
CA PHE A 15 3.88 2.30 14.73
C PHE A 15 3.17 2.59 16.06
N LEU A 16 3.27 3.82 16.55
CA LEU A 16 2.60 4.23 17.81
C LEU A 16 1.07 4.13 17.70
N MET A 17 0.48 4.43 16.54
CA MET A 17 -0.96 4.25 16.34
C MET A 17 -1.38 2.77 16.45
N MET A 18 -0.55 1.81 16.00
CA MET A 18 -0.81 0.39 16.21
C MET A 18 -0.72 0.02 17.69
N VAL A 19 0.31 0.52 18.40
CA VAL A 19 0.46 0.30 19.85
C VAL A 19 -0.72 0.86 20.62
N LEU A 20 -1.21 2.06 20.28
CA LEU A 20 -2.41 2.62 20.87
C LEU A 20 -3.64 1.73 20.67
N GLY A 21 -3.79 1.14 19.46
CA GLY A 21 -4.85 0.15 19.19
C GLY A 21 -4.76 -1.06 20.13
N MET A 22 -3.55 -1.62 20.34
CA MET A 22 -3.32 -2.72 21.30
C MET A 22 -3.70 -2.30 22.74
N ILE A 23 -3.31 -1.10 23.15
CA ILE A 23 -3.63 -0.57 24.48
C ILE A 23 -5.14 -0.41 24.64
N PHE A 24 -5.85 0.19 23.66
CA PHE A 24 -7.29 0.38 23.69
C PHE A 24 -8.06 -0.96 23.74
N ARG A 25 -7.54 -1.99 23.09
CA ARG A 25 -8.07 -3.35 23.22
C ARG A 25 -7.86 -3.90 24.62
N LYS A 26 -6.67 -3.73 25.19
CA LYS A 26 -6.31 -4.24 26.52
C LYS A 26 -7.13 -3.60 27.66
N ILE A 27 -7.40 -2.29 27.56
CA ILE A 27 -8.22 -1.56 28.57
C ILE A 27 -9.73 -1.72 28.33
N GLY A 28 -10.16 -2.49 27.30
CA GLY A 28 -11.57 -2.73 27.01
C GLY A 28 -12.30 -1.64 26.25
N LEU A 29 -11.61 -0.58 25.82
CA LEU A 29 -12.21 0.50 25.02
C LEU A 29 -12.61 0.01 23.61
N PHE A 30 -11.81 -0.90 23.02
CA PHE A 30 -12.07 -1.52 21.72
C PHE A 30 -12.45 -3.00 21.93
N ASP A 31 -13.73 -3.32 21.73
CA ASP A 31 -14.20 -4.70 21.66
C ASP A 31 -14.15 -5.25 20.23
N GLU A 32 -14.41 -6.53 20.05
CA GLU A 32 -14.38 -7.20 18.72
C GLU A 32 -15.42 -6.63 17.76
N ALA A 33 -16.59 -6.23 18.29
CA ALA A 33 -17.67 -5.65 17.49
C ALA A 33 -17.27 -4.27 16.96
N PHE A 34 -16.66 -3.44 17.81
CA PHE A 34 -16.16 -2.11 17.42
C PHE A 34 -15.05 -2.22 16.38
N ILE A 35 -14.06 -3.09 16.59
CA ILE A 35 -12.96 -3.32 15.64
C ILE A 35 -13.52 -3.74 14.28
N THR A 36 -14.51 -4.63 14.26
CA THR A 36 -15.14 -5.11 13.02
C THR A 36 -15.88 -3.97 12.30
N LYS A 37 -16.63 -3.14 13.03
CA LYS A 37 -17.33 -1.97 12.45
C LYS A 37 -16.34 -0.92 11.96
N MET A 38 -15.26 -0.67 12.69
CA MET A 38 -14.18 0.26 12.30
C MET A 38 -13.49 -0.19 11.02
N ASN A 39 -13.12 -1.47 10.91
CA ASN A 39 -12.57 -2.05 9.67
C ASN A 39 -13.54 -1.88 8.50
N LYS A 40 -14.84 -2.15 8.71
CA LYS A 40 -15.87 -1.98 7.68
C LYS A 40 -16.02 -0.53 7.24
N PHE A 41 -16.03 0.42 8.19
CA PHE A 41 -16.11 1.84 7.89
C PHE A 41 -14.90 2.31 7.06
N VAL A 42 -13.70 1.92 7.47
CA VAL A 42 -12.48 2.26 6.73
C VAL A 42 -12.52 1.68 5.32
N PHE A 43 -12.96 0.42 5.16
CA PHE A 43 -13.05 -0.22 3.85
C PHE A 43 -14.09 0.39 2.92
N VAL A 44 -15.27 0.75 3.45
CA VAL A 44 -16.41 1.20 2.63
C VAL A 44 -16.41 2.71 2.39
N VAL A 45 -15.85 3.49 3.32
CA VAL A 45 -15.94 4.97 3.28
C VAL A 45 -14.57 5.61 3.19
N ALA A 46 -13.70 5.39 4.17
CA ALA A 46 -12.46 6.15 4.30
C ALA A 46 -11.43 5.83 3.21
N LEU A 47 -11.24 4.55 2.86
CA LEU A 47 -10.31 4.15 1.79
C LEU A 47 -10.79 4.59 0.39
N PRO A 48 -12.08 4.44 0.00
CA PRO A 48 -12.58 5.01 -1.25
C PRO A 48 -12.41 6.54 -1.32
N ALA A 49 -12.65 7.26 -0.22
CA ALA A 49 -12.45 8.71 -0.17
C ALA A 49 -10.97 9.09 -0.33
N LEU A 50 -10.06 8.36 0.33
CA LEU A 50 -8.61 8.56 0.20
C LEU A 50 -8.16 8.34 -1.25
N LEU A 51 -8.59 7.25 -1.88
CA LEU A 51 -8.18 6.94 -3.26
C LEU A 51 -8.80 7.89 -4.29
N PHE A 52 -10.03 8.34 -4.04
CA PHE A 52 -10.62 9.42 -4.83
C PHE A 52 -9.80 10.70 -4.72
N GLU A 53 -9.39 11.09 -3.51
CA GLU A 53 -8.57 12.28 -3.28
C GLU A 53 -7.19 12.16 -3.95
N ASP A 54 -6.47 11.05 -3.70
CA ASP A 54 -5.13 10.80 -4.26
C ASP A 54 -5.12 10.82 -5.80
N ILE A 55 -6.14 10.25 -6.44
CA ILE A 55 -6.21 10.12 -7.90
C ILE A 55 -6.92 11.33 -8.53
N GLY A 56 -7.98 11.82 -7.90
CA GLY A 56 -8.79 12.92 -8.40
C GLY A 56 -8.06 14.27 -8.37
N SER A 57 -7.11 14.44 -7.45
CA SER A 57 -6.24 15.62 -7.37
C SER A 57 -4.98 15.51 -8.24
N ALA A 58 -4.69 14.32 -8.79
CA ALA A 58 -3.52 14.13 -9.64
C ALA A 58 -3.66 14.87 -10.97
N ASN A 59 -2.65 15.66 -11.31
CA ASN A 59 -2.63 16.40 -12.59
C ASN A 59 -1.99 15.53 -13.68
N PHE A 60 -2.82 14.90 -14.52
CA PHE A 60 -2.38 13.98 -15.58
C PHE A 60 -1.65 14.69 -16.75
N TYR A 61 -1.67 16.05 -16.81
CA TYR A 61 -1.29 16.76 -18.03
C TYR A 61 -0.01 17.58 -17.91
N GLU A 62 0.40 18.01 -16.72
CA GLU A 62 1.46 19.04 -16.59
C GLU A 62 2.89 18.50 -16.72
N ALA A 63 3.14 17.25 -16.41
CA ALA A 63 4.49 16.68 -16.47
C ALA A 63 4.46 15.20 -16.92
N TRP A 64 3.65 14.88 -17.95
CA TRP A 64 3.47 13.51 -18.38
C TRP A 64 4.75 12.91 -18.95
N ASP A 65 5.25 11.84 -18.31
CA ASP A 65 6.36 11.03 -18.79
C ASP A 65 5.89 9.58 -18.97
N THR A 66 5.61 9.20 -20.22
CA THR A 66 5.12 7.86 -20.56
C THR A 66 6.09 6.78 -20.16
N THR A 67 7.41 7.00 -20.33
CA THR A 67 8.44 6.02 -20.00
C THR A 67 8.45 5.73 -18.50
N TYR A 68 8.33 6.79 -17.69
CA TYR A 68 8.30 6.66 -16.25
C TYR A 68 7.02 5.97 -15.73
N VAL A 69 5.86 6.33 -16.26
CA VAL A 69 4.58 5.68 -15.91
C VAL A 69 4.58 4.21 -16.30
N LEU A 70 5.07 3.88 -17.52
CA LEU A 70 5.19 2.49 -17.97
C LEU A 70 6.18 1.68 -17.13
N TYR A 71 7.28 2.30 -16.71
CA TYR A 71 8.21 1.67 -15.76
C TYR A 71 7.52 1.36 -14.42
N CYS A 72 6.84 2.33 -13.83
CA CYS A 72 6.13 2.15 -12.56
C CYS A 72 5.06 1.05 -12.66
N PHE A 73 4.28 1.06 -13.73
CA PHE A 73 3.28 0.03 -14.02
C PHE A 73 3.91 -1.36 -14.21
N GLY A 74 4.94 -1.46 -15.05
CA GLY A 74 5.65 -2.71 -15.36
C GLY A 74 6.35 -3.31 -14.14
N ALA A 75 7.09 -2.50 -13.38
CA ALA A 75 7.74 -2.93 -12.15
C ALA A 75 6.72 -3.43 -11.10
N THR A 76 5.57 -2.75 -11.00
CA THR A 76 4.46 -3.18 -10.14
C THR A 76 3.89 -4.52 -10.60
N LEU A 77 3.60 -4.68 -11.88
CA LEU A 77 3.04 -5.92 -12.42
C LEU A 77 4.00 -7.10 -12.22
N LEU A 78 5.29 -6.90 -12.50
CA LEU A 78 6.32 -7.92 -12.25
C LEU A 78 6.46 -8.24 -10.76
N SER A 79 6.39 -7.24 -9.87
CA SER A 79 6.39 -7.47 -8.42
C SER A 79 5.21 -8.34 -7.97
N ILE A 80 4.03 -8.16 -8.57
CA ILE A 80 2.84 -8.99 -8.31
C ILE A 80 3.10 -10.43 -8.77
N LEU A 81 3.61 -10.63 -9.99
CA LEU A 81 3.90 -11.96 -10.53
C LEU A 81 4.97 -12.68 -9.70
N ILE A 82 6.07 -12.00 -9.35
CA ILE A 82 7.12 -12.55 -8.49
C ILE A 82 6.55 -12.94 -7.12
N SER A 83 5.74 -12.07 -6.51
CA SER A 83 5.08 -12.35 -5.23
C SER A 83 4.16 -13.56 -5.31
N PHE A 84 3.42 -13.71 -6.41
CA PHE A 84 2.56 -14.87 -6.64
C PHE A 84 3.37 -16.17 -6.68
N PHE A 85 4.46 -16.24 -7.46
CA PHE A 85 5.28 -17.45 -7.54
C PHE A 85 5.99 -17.77 -6.23
N ILE A 86 6.53 -16.77 -5.53
CA ILE A 86 7.19 -16.96 -4.23
C ILE A 86 6.18 -17.39 -3.14
N SER A 87 4.90 -17.05 -3.27
CA SER A 87 3.86 -17.44 -2.32
C SER A 87 3.47 -18.93 -2.38
N ILE A 88 3.76 -19.63 -3.50
CA ILE A 88 3.33 -21.02 -3.73
C ILE A 88 3.76 -21.99 -2.62
N PRO A 89 5.01 -21.97 -2.12
CA PRO A 89 5.42 -22.87 -1.02
C PRO A 89 4.65 -22.64 0.28
N PHE A 90 4.14 -21.43 0.50
CA PHE A 90 3.45 -21.04 1.74
C PHE A 90 1.94 -21.24 1.69
N ARG A 91 1.34 -21.54 0.54
CA ARG A 91 -0.12 -21.61 0.31
C ARG A 91 -0.88 -22.56 1.23
N LYS A 92 -0.20 -23.57 1.80
CA LYS A 92 -0.80 -24.53 2.73
C LYS A 92 -0.97 -23.98 4.15
N ASN A 93 -0.11 -23.04 4.54
CA ASN A 93 0.01 -22.55 5.91
C ASN A 93 -0.56 -21.13 6.09
N VAL A 94 -0.63 -20.35 5.01
CA VAL A 94 -1.09 -18.97 5.04
C VAL A 94 -2.00 -18.67 3.85
N SER A 95 -2.78 -17.60 3.98
CA SER A 95 -3.56 -17.07 2.86
C SER A 95 -2.62 -16.54 1.77
N GLN A 96 -2.60 -17.22 0.62
CA GLN A 96 -1.78 -16.83 -0.53
C GLN A 96 -2.13 -15.40 -1.00
N GLY A 97 -3.42 -15.02 -0.99
CA GLY A 97 -3.86 -13.68 -1.36
C GLY A 97 -3.29 -12.61 -0.43
N GLU A 98 -3.22 -12.87 0.90
CA GLU A 98 -2.57 -11.97 1.85
C GLU A 98 -1.08 -11.82 1.56
N PHE A 99 -0.38 -12.94 1.32
CA PHE A 99 1.05 -12.92 1.01
C PHE A 99 1.34 -12.07 -0.21
N VAL A 100 0.64 -12.34 -1.33
CA VAL A 100 0.88 -11.64 -2.59
C VAL A 100 0.70 -10.13 -2.39
N GLN A 101 -0.47 -9.69 -1.89
CA GLN A 101 -0.73 -8.26 -1.75
C GLN A 101 0.20 -7.57 -0.75
N ALA A 102 0.57 -8.24 0.36
CA ALA A 102 1.44 -7.66 1.37
C ALA A 102 2.88 -7.47 0.85
N ALA A 103 3.35 -8.37 -0.03
CA ALA A 103 4.70 -8.31 -0.58
C ALA A 103 4.88 -7.17 -1.59
N TYR A 104 3.91 -6.90 -2.50
CA TYR A 104 4.13 -5.90 -3.54
C TYR A 104 3.63 -4.50 -3.19
N ARG A 105 2.61 -4.34 -2.35
CA ARG A 105 1.99 -3.04 -2.10
C ARG A 105 2.82 -2.15 -1.19
N SER A 106 2.97 -0.89 -1.58
CA SER A 106 3.66 0.16 -0.83
C SER A 106 2.70 1.20 -0.29
N SER A 107 3.13 1.90 0.75
CA SER A 107 2.54 3.16 1.17
C SER A 107 3.04 4.32 0.28
N ALA A 108 2.95 4.13 -1.04
CA ALA A 108 3.58 4.99 -2.03
C ALA A 108 2.98 6.41 -2.06
N ALA A 109 1.66 6.55 -1.92
CA ALA A 109 1.01 7.87 -1.96
C ALA A 109 1.42 8.73 -0.75
N ILE A 110 1.28 8.20 0.47
CA ILE A 110 1.53 8.98 1.69
C ILE A 110 3.03 9.22 1.90
N ILE A 111 3.82 8.13 1.94
CA ILE A 111 5.25 8.22 2.21
C ILE A 111 5.98 8.81 0.99
N GLY A 112 5.55 8.45 -0.24
CA GLY A 112 6.18 8.89 -1.47
C GLY A 112 6.14 10.39 -1.66
N MET A 113 4.96 10.97 -1.57
CA MET A 113 4.81 12.42 -1.69
C MET A 113 5.56 13.18 -0.60
N ALA A 114 5.45 12.73 0.67
CA ALA A 114 6.13 13.37 1.78
C ALA A 114 7.67 13.33 1.64
N PHE A 115 8.24 12.21 1.16
CA PHE A 115 9.68 12.10 0.94
C PHE A 115 10.18 12.98 -0.20
N VAL A 116 9.51 12.95 -1.35
CA VAL A 116 9.91 13.77 -2.50
C VAL A 116 9.79 15.25 -2.16
N GLN A 117 8.69 15.67 -1.53
CA GLN A 117 8.49 17.04 -1.08
C GLN A 117 9.55 17.50 -0.07
N ASN A 118 9.94 16.62 0.86
CA ASN A 118 10.97 16.95 1.86
C ASN A 118 12.36 17.11 1.25
N ILE A 119 12.69 16.35 0.19
CA ILE A 119 14.01 16.39 -0.46
C ILE A 119 14.10 17.52 -1.50
N TYR A 120 13.04 17.72 -2.29
CA TYR A 120 13.06 18.61 -3.47
C TYR A 120 12.19 19.87 -3.30
N GLY A 121 11.39 19.98 -2.24
CA GLY A 121 10.49 21.13 -1.99
C GLY A 121 9.17 21.09 -2.74
N ASP A 122 8.98 20.15 -3.66
CA ASP A 122 7.74 19.91 -4.40
C ASP A 122 7.41 18.41 -4.48
N TYR A 123 6.25 18.07 -5.01
CA TYR A 123 5.84 16.67 -5.18
C TYR A 123 6.52 15.97 -6.36
N GLY A 124 7.13 16.69 -7.26
CA GLY A 124 7.89 16.19 -8.39
C GLY A 124 7.20 15.05 -9.13
N MET A 125 7.97 14.00 -9.42
CA MET A 125 7.47 12.81 -10.12
C MET A 125 6.69 11.82 -9.24
N ALA A 126 6.49 12.10 -7.94
CA ALA A 126 5.69 11.25 -7.07
C ALA A 126 4.24 11.13 -7.54
N SER A 127 3.66 12.19 -8.09
CA SER A 127 2.29 12.17 -8.65
C SER A 127 2.17 11.19 -9.83
N LEU A 128 3.14 11.16 -10.75
CA LEU A 128 3.14 10.20 -11.87
C LEU A 128 3.39 8.77 -11.41
N MET A 129 4.23 8.57 -10.40
CA MET A 129 4.41 7.25 -9.77
C MET A 129 3.09 6.74 -9.19
N ILE A 130 2.31 7.59 -8.51
CA ILE A 130 1.00 7.24 -7.96
C ILE A 130 0.06 6.80 -9.07
N ILE A 131 -0.01 7.54 -10.18
CA ILE A 131 -0.84 7.20 -11.34
C ILE A 131 -0.46 5.84 -11.91
N GLY A 132 0.83 5.56 -12.07
CA GLY A 132 1.33 4.30 -12.63
C GLY A 132 1.14 3.10 -11.70
N THR A 133 0.98 3.31 -10.40
CA THR A 133 1.01 2.21 -9.42
C THR A 133 -0.27 2.03 -8.62
N VAL A 134 -0.85 3.09 -8.06
CA VAL A 134 -1.92 3.00 -7.06
C VAL A 134 -3.21 2.38 -7.60
N PRO A 135 -3.68 2.70 -8.81
CA PRO A 135 -4.82 2.00 -9.41
C PRO A 135 -4.54 0.50 -9.55
N LEU A 136 -3.36 0.14 -10.09
CA LEU A 136 -2.96 -1.26 -10.28
C LEU A 136 -2.83 -1.99 -8.93
N TYR A 137 -2.23 -1.36 -7.92
CA TYR A 137 -2.12 -1.93 -6.57
C TYR A 137 -3.48 -2.36 -6.02
N ASN A 138 -4.47 -1.50 -6.11
CA ASN A 138 -5.78 -1.73 -5.49
C ASN A 138 -6.63 -2.71 -6.31
N VAL A 139 -6.64 -2.59 -7.64
CA VAL A 139 -7.35 -3.54 -8.51
C VAL A 139 -6.80 -4.96 -8.31
N MET A 140 -5.48 -5.12 -8.37
CA MET A 140 -4.85 -6.42 -8.21
C MET A 140 -4.97 -6.98 -6.79
N ALA A 141 -5.02 -6.14 -5.75
CA ALA A 141 -5.29 -6.60 -4.40
C ALA A 141 -6.69 -7.20 -4.28
N VAL A 142 -7.71 -6.56 -4.86
CA VAL A 142 -9.07 -7.13 -4.89
C VAL A 142 -9.09 -8.46 -5.65
N VAL A 143 -8.40 -8.53 -6.81
CA VAL A 143 -8.31 -9.75 -7.62
C VAL A 143 -7.65 -10.88 -6.85
N VAL A 144 -6.45 -10.66 -6.30
CA VAL A 144 -5.72 -11.75 -5.60
C VAL A 144 -6.40 -12.19 -4.32
N LEU A 145 -7.02 -11.27 -3.56
CA LEU A 145 -7.78 -11.62 -2.37
C LEU A 145 -9.06 -12.38 -2.72
N ALA A 146 -9.72 -12.07 -3.82
CA ALA A 146 -10.92 -12.78 -4.24
C ALA A 146 -10.60 -14.18 -4.79
N LEU A 147 -9.55 -14.31 -5.60
CA LEU A 147 -9.20 -15.58 -6.27
C LEU A 147 -8.39 -16.53 -5.41
N LEU A 148 -7.57 -16.02 -4.49
CA LEU A 148 -6.67 -16.81 -3.66
C LEU A 148 -7.17 -16.93 -2.20
N LYS A 149 -8.49 -17.00 -2.03
CA LYS A 149 -9.12 -17.14 -0.73
C LYS A 149 -8.85 -18.55 -0.15
N PRO A 150 -8.54 -18.67 1.16
CA PRO A 150 -8.38 -19.97 1.81
C PRO A 150 -9.61 -20.88 1.62
N GLY A 151 -9.37 -22.16 1.36
CA GLY A 151 -10.45 -23.15 1.17
C GLY A 151 -11.11 -23.15 -0.22
N GLN A 152 -10.67 -22.33 -1.13
CA GLN A 152 -11.18 -22.25 -2.50
C GLN A 152 -10.44 -23.26 -3.40
N SER A 153 -11.10 -24.38 -3.76
CA SER A 153 -10.40 -25.53 -4.38
C SER A 153 -10.34 -25.55 -5.91
N ARG A 154 -11.20 -24.84 -6.63
CA ARG A 154 -11.19 -24.79 -8.11
C ARG A 154 -11.77 -23.49 -8.66
N LEU A 155 -11.16 -23.00 -9.74
CA LEU A 155 -11.72 -21.90 -10.55
C LEU A 155 -12.90 -22.45 -11.37
N THR A 156 -14.12 -22.11 -10.96
CA THR A 156 -15.34 -22.40 -11.71
C THR A 156 -15.86 -21.14 -12.37
N PHE A 157 -16.60 -21.28 -13.50
CA PHE A 157 -17.21 -20.14 -14.19
C PHE A 157 -18.13 -19.31 -13.27
N ALA A 158 -18.88 -19.99 -12.37
CA ALA A 158 -19.71 -19.32 -11.37
C ALA A 158 -18.88 -18.47 -10.40
N LEU A 159 -17.68 -18.97 -10.00
CA LEU A 159 -16.73 -18.25 -9.16
C LEU A 159 -16.17 -17.02 -9.88
N MET A 160 -15.79 -17.16 -11.15
CA MET A 160 -15.31 -16.04 -11.97
C MET A 160 -16.37 -14.94 -12.08
N LYS A 161 -17.61 -15.29 -12.37
CA LYS A 161 -18.74 -14.34 -12.43
C LYS A 161 -18.94 -13.62 -11.09
N LYS A 162 -18.90 -14.37 -9.97
CA LYS A 162 -19.01 -13.81 -8.62
C LYS A 162 -17.83 -12.87 -8.30
N THR A 163 -16.61 -13.26 -8.69
CA THR A 163 -15.41 -12.46 -8.48
C THR A 163 -15.48 -11.16 -9.30
N ILE A 164 -15.82 -11.22 -10.59
CA ILE A 164 -15.98 -10.03 -11.44
C ILE A 164 -17.04 -9.09 -10.86
N LYS A 165 -18.20 -9.62 -10.46
CA LYS A 165 -19.24 -8.81 -9.79
C LYS A 165 -18.67 -8.17 -8.51
N GLY A 166 -17.96 -8.93 -7.67
CA GLY A 166 -17.33 -8.42 -6.45
C GLY A 166 -16.28 -7.34 -6.70
N ILE A 167 -15.53 -7.43 -7.80
CA ILE A 167 -14.57 -6.39 -8.23
C ILE A 167 -15.32 -5.11 -8.62
N ILE A 168 -16.29 -5.21 -9.51
CA ILE A 168 -17.02 -4.04 -10.03
C ILE A 168 -17.80 -3.32 -8.91
N THR A 169 -18.32 -4.06 -7.93
CA THR A 169 -19.06 -3.48 -6.78
C THR A 169 -18.18 -3.15 -5.59
N ASN A 170 -16.87 -3.31 -5.70
CA ASN A 170 -15.95 -3.01 -4.60
C ASN A 170 -15.85 -1.50 -4.36
N PRO A 171 -16.10 -1.01 -3.13
CA PRO A 171 -16.06 0.43 -2.83
C PRO A 171 -14.73 1.08 -3.21
N ILE A 172 -13.63 0.37 -3.04
CA ILE A 172 -12.27 0.85 -3.37
C ILE A 172 -12.13 1.05 -4.89
N ILE A 173 -12.60 0.08 -5.68
CA ILE A 173 -12.58 0.19 -7.16
C ILE A 173 -13.48 1.34 -7.63
N LEU A 174 -14.64 1.49 -7.02
CA LEU A 174 -15.54 2.62 -7.34
C LEU A 174 -14.86 3.97 -7.01
N GLY A 175 -14.19 4.10 -5.87
CA GLY A 175 -13.43 5.30 -5.51
C GLY A 175 -12.34 5.63 -6.54
N ILE A 176 -11.59 4.63 -7.00
CA ILE A 176 -10.56 4.77 -8.04
C ILE A 176 -11.19 5.23 -9.37
N VAL A 177 -12.24 4.55 -9.83
CA VAL A 177 -12.90 4.87 -11.11
C VAL A 177 -13.44 6.29 -11.10
N VAL A 178 -14.11 6.69 -10.02
CA VAL A 178 -14.63 8.06 -9.88
C VAL A 178 -13.49 9.07 -9.84
N GLY A 179 -12.38 8.79 -9.11
CA GLY A 179 -11.20 9.63 -9.05
C GLY A 179 -10.53 9.82 -10.43
N VAL A 180 -10.38 8.73 -11.19
CA VAL A 180 -9.83 8.78 -12.56
C VAL A 180 -10.71 9.60 -13.48
N ILE A 181 -12.04 9.37 -13.49
CA ILE A 181 -12.98 10.13 -14.30
C ILE A 181 -12.92 11.62 -13.92
N TRP A 182 -12.92 11.92 -12.63
CA TRP A 182 -12.86 13.29 -12.11
C TRP A 182 -11.63 14.03 -12.58
N SER A 183 -10.46 13.42 -12.47
CA SER A 183 -9.19 13.99 -12.89
C SER A 183 -9.08 14.14 -14.41
N LEU A 184 -9.48 13.11 -15.19
CA LEU A 184 -9.46 13.18 -16.66
C LEU A 184 -10.39 14.26 -17.24
N LEU A 185 -11.57 14.43 -16.65
CA LEU A 185 -12.52 15.46 -17.08
C LEU A 185 -12.21 16.84 -16.49
N LYS A 186 -11.14 16.96 -15.67
CA LYS A 186 -10.75 18.23 -15.01
C LYS A 186 -11.93 18.90 -14.29
N ILE A 187 -12.78 18.12 -13.63
CA ILE A 187 -13.98 18.63 -12.97
C ILE A 187 -13.53 19.52 -11.79
N PRO A 188 -13.91 20.81 -11.77
CA PRO A 188 -13.58 21.67 -10.65
C PRO A 188 -14.28 21.16 -9.38
N THR A 189 -13.49 20.84 -8.36
CA THR A 189 -14.03 20.33 -7.10
C THR A 189 -14.44 21.51 -6.22
N PRO A 190 -15.74 21.69 -5.88
CA PRO A 190 -16.17 22.72 -4.95
C PRO A 190 -15.43 22.58 -3.61
N VAL A 191 -15.03 23.68 -3.00
CA VAL A 191 -14.23 23.71 -1.76
C VAL A 191 -14.89 22.89 -0.65
N ILE A 192 -16.22 22.94 -0.52
CA ILE A 192 -16.98 22.19 0.48
C ILE A 192 -16.82 20.68 0.25
N VAL A 193 -16.95 20.22 -1.01
CA VAL A 193 -16.82 18.79 -1.37
C VAL A 193 -15.39 18.32 -1.09
N HIS A 194 -14.38 19.06 -1.57
CA HIS A 194 -12.97 18.75 -1.33
C HIS A 194 -12.67 18.61 0.17
N LYS A 195 -13.02 19.61 0.98
CA LYS A 195 -12.80 19.56 2.43
C LYS A 195 -13.51 18.38 3.10
N THR A 196 -14.74 18.04 2.68
CA THR A 196 -15.49 16.92 3.25
C THR A 196 -14.84 15.59 2.91
N VAL A 197 -14.42 15.41 1.65
CA VAL A 197 -13.72 14.18 1.22
C VAL A 197 -12.37 14.05 1.94
N SER A 198 -11.60 15.12 2.04
CA SER A 198 -10.31 15.14 2.77
C SER A 198 -10.47 14.73 4.24
N LEU A 199 -11.50 15.23 4.93
CA LEU A 199 -11.78 14.82 6.31
C LEU A 199 -12.13 13.34 6.45
N LEU A 200 -12.80 12.74 5.45
CA LEU A 200 -13.07 11.30 5.43
C LEU A 200 -11.81 10.50 5.07
N ALA A 201 -11.04 10.97 4.11
CA ALA A 201 -9.82 10.33 3.62
C ALA A 201 -8.77 10.22 4.73
N VAL A 202 -8.58 11.27 5.50
CA VAL A 202 -7.61 11.35 6.60
C VAL A 202 -7.89 10.29 7.68
N LEU A 203 -9.12 9.82 7.85
CA LEU A 203 -9.48 8.78 8.82
C LEU A 203 -8.97 7.39 8.42
N ALA A 204 -8.68 7.15 7.13
CA ALA A 204 -8.34 5.83 6.63
C ALA A 204 -7.11 5.23 7.32
N THR A 205 -6.03 5.97 7.40
CA THR A 205 -4.76 5.50 7.98
C THR A 205 -4.82 5.36 9.50
N PRO A 206 -5.20 6.37 10.29
CA PRO A 206 -5.18 6.25 11.75
C PRO A 206 -6.18 5.22 12.26
N MET A 207 -7.41 5.20 11.73
CA MET A 207 -8.39 4.18 12.13
C MET A 207 -7.96 2.77 11.69
N GLY A 208 -7.40 2.63 10.50
CA GLY A 208 -6.88 1.36 10.01
C GLY A 208 -5.75 0.81 10.88
N LEU A 209 -4.80 1.66 11.28
CA LEU A 209 -3.69 1.30 12.17
C LEU A 209 -4.17 0.89 13.56
N MET A 210 -5.07 1.65 14.15
CA MET A 210 -5.65 1.30 15.45
C MET A 210 -6.44 0.01 15.39
N ALA A 211 -7.26 -0.19 14.34
CA ALA A 211 -8.01 -1.42 14.15
C ALA A 211 -7.08 -2.65 13.98
N MET A 212 -6.00 -2.48 13.21
CA MET A 212 -5.00 -3.51 13.01
C MET A 212 -4.27 -3.83 14.31
N GLY A 213 -3.82 -2.82 15.07
CA GLY A 213 -3.19 -3.01 16.37
C GLY A 213 -4.11 -3.70 17.37
N ALA A 214 -5.36 -3.28 17.47
CA ALA A 214 -6.36 -3.88 18.36
C ALA A 214 -6.71 -5.34 18.00
N ALA A 215 -6.65 -5.68 16.71
CA ALA A 215 -6.88 -7.05 16.24
C ALA A 215 -5.61 -7.92 16.25
N PHE A 216 -4.43 -7.36 16.52
CA PHE A 216 -3.16 -8.07 16.46
C PHE A 216 -3.07 -9.18 17.50
N LYS A 217 -2.69 -10.38 17.06
CA LYS A 217 -2.49 -11.56 17.89
C LYS A 217 -1.05 -12.07 17.77
N PHE A 218 -0.28 -12.00 18.85
CA PHE A 218 1.10 -12.46 18.88
C PHE A 218 1.26 -13.92 18.47
N GLN A 219 0.29 -14.79 18.82
CA GLN A 219 0.29 -16.19 18.39
C GLN A 219 0.18 -16.32 16.87
N GLY A 220 -0.69 -15.54 16.21
CA GLY A 220 -0.81 -15.52 14.75
C GLY A 220 0.43 -14.98 14.07
N PHE A 221 1.11 -14.01 14.69
CA PHE A 221 2.40 -13.49 14.20
C PHE A 221 3.50 -14.56 14.26
N SER A 222 3.67 -15.23 15.39
CA SER A 222 4.72 -16.25 15.56
C SER A 222 4.54 -17.46 14.65
N GLN A 223 3.31 -17.89 14.41
CA GLN A 223 2.99 -18.99 13.48
C GLN A 223 3.29 -18.61 12.01
N ASN A 224 3.18 -17.33 11.65
CA ASN A 224 3.40 -16.84 10.30
C ASN A 224 4.73 -16.11 10.13
N ILE A 225 5.69 -16.24 11.06
CA ILE A 225 6.93 -15.46 11.07
C ILE A 225 7.76 -15.63 9.79
N LYS A 226 7.86 -16.86 9.28
CA LYS A 226 8.63 -17.14 8.05
C LYS A 226 8.06 -16.40 6.83
N PRO A 227 6.76 -16.55 6.45
CA PRO A 227 6.19 -15.81 5.34
C PRO A 227 6.16 -14.29 5.58
N ILE A 228 6.02 -13.82 6.82
CA ILE A 228 6.12 -12.37 7.15
C ILE A 228 7.52 -11.84 6.84
N ILE A 229 8.58 -12.55 7.28
CA ILE A 229 9.97 -12.16 6.98
C ILE A 229 10.21 -12.17 5.47
N VAL A 230 9.77 -13.22 4.76
CA VAL A 230 9.94 -13.28 3.30
C VAL A 230 9.25 -12.11 2.60
N CYS A 231 7.99 -11.81 2.93
CA CYS A 231 7.29 -10.63 2.42
C CYS A 231 8.06 -9.34 2.70
N SER A 232 8.56 -9.18 3.92
CA SER A 232 9.28 -7.96 4.34
C SER A 232 10.60 -7.81 3.60
N VAL A 233 11.37 -8.88 3.44
CA VAL A 233 12.62 -8.87 2.66
C VAL A 233 12.35 -8.60 1.19
N MET A 234 11.32 -9.22 0.61
CA MET A 234 10.91 -8.93 -0.76
C MET A 234 10.61 -7.44 -0.93
N LYS A 235 9.85 -6.86 0.00
CA LYS A 235 9.42 -5.48 -0.06
C LYS A 235 10.55 -4.47 0.16
N LEU A 236 11.38 -4.67 1.16
CA LEU A 236 12.40 -3.69 1.57
C LEU A 236 13.72 -3.82 0.79
N VAL A 237 13.99 -4.99 0.21
CA VAL A 237 15.28 -5.31 -0.42
C VAL A 237 15.13 -5.84 -1.83
N VAL A 238 14.41 -6.96 -2.03
CA VAL A 238 14.44 -7.69 -3.31
C VAL A 238 13.92 -6.84 -4.46
N PHE A 239 12.79 -6.19 -4.31
CA PHE A 239 12.22 -5.37 -5.40
C PHE A 239 13.07 -4.13 -5.69
N VAL A 240 13.71 -3.55 -4.68
CA VAL A 240 14.66 -2.44 -4.89
C VAL A 240 15.86 -2.93 -5.70
N VAL A 241 16.49 -4.04 -5.29
CA VAL A 241 17.65 -4.61 -5.99
C VAL A 241 17.32 -5.02 -7.43
N LEU A 242 16.11 -5.53 -7.68
CA LEU A 242 15.71 -5.99 -9.01
C LEU A 242 15.38 -4.84 -9.96
N PHE A 243 14.67 -3.82 -9.49
CA PHE A 243 14.08 -2.82 -10.37
C PHE A 243 14.83 -1.48 -10.39
N MET A 244 15.53 -1.08 -9.30
CA MET A 244 16.30 0.17 -9.31
C MET A 244 17.41 0.22 -10.36
N PRO A 245 18.20 -0.86 -10.59
CA PRO A 245 19.19 -0.84 -11.68
C PRO A 245 18.58 -0.59 -13.04
N PHE A 246 17.37 -1.11 -13.28
CA PHE A 246 16.64 -0.86 -14.52
C PHE A 246 16.13 0.59 -14.64
N ALA A 247 15.70 1.20 -13.52
CA ALA A 247 15.36 2.62 -13.48
C ALA A 247 16.56 3.51 -13.82
N ILE A 248 17.72 3.18 -13.27
CA ILE A 248 18.99 3.88 -13.57
C ILE A 248 19.39 3.69 -15.04
N TYR A 249 19.26 2.47 -15.58
CA TYR A 249 19.52 2.19 -17.00
C TYR A 249 18.61 2.99 -17.94
N LEU A 250 17.36 3.24 -17.56
CA LEU A 250 16.42 4.11 -18.30
C LEU A 250 16.76 5.62 -18.18
N GLY A 251 17.82 5.98 -17.45
CA GLY A 251 18.25 7.36 -17.28
C GLY A 251 17.43 8.17 -16.28
N PHE A 252 16.70 7.51 -15.36
CA PHE A 252 15.99 8.24 -14.31
C PHE A 252 16.96 8.75 -13.27
N THR A 253 16.76 9.97 -12.82
CA THR A 253 17.56 10.67 -11.81
C THR A 253 16.65 11.42 -10.84
N GLU A 254 17.21 11.93 -9.76
CA GLU A 254 16.57 12.85 -8.81
C GLU A 254 15.18 12.36 -8.33
N SER A 255 14.14 13.22 -8.47
CA SER A 255 12.80 12.93 -7.96
C SER A 255 12.17 11.66 -8.54
N LYS A 256 12.52 11.29 -9.81
CA LYS A 256 12.06 10.03 -10.44
C LYS A 256 12.61 8.81 -9.70
N LEU A 257 13.92 8.80 -9.39
CA LEU A 257 14.55 7.69 -8.66
C LEU A 257 14.08 7.61 -7.22
N VAL A 258 13.94 8.73 -6.53
CA VAL A 258 13.44 8.75 -5.15
C VAL A 258 12.01 8.23 -5.10
N ALA A 259 11.13 8.69 -5.99
CA ALA A 259 9.75 8.19 -6.05
C ALA A 259 9.70 6.69 -6.40
N ALA A 260 10.51 6.22 -7.36
CA ALA A 260 10.63 4.81 -7.70
C ALA A 260 11.16 3.96 -6.52
N LEU A 261 12.17 4.45 -5.80
CA LEU A 261 12.69 3.80 -4.60
C LEU A 261 11.58 3.61 -3.55
N ILE A 262 10.79 4.65 -3.29
CA ILE A 262 9.71 4.58 -2.30
C ILE A 262 8.60 3.64 -2.76
N MET A 263 8.25 3.67 -4.05
CA MET A 263 7.33 2.71 -4.65
C MET A 263 7.76 1.26 -4.40
N LEU A 264 9.04 0.95 -4.57
CA LEU A 264 9.58 -0.40 -4.46
C LEU A 264 9.88 -0.81 -3.02
N GLY A 265 10.45 0.09 -2.20
CA GLY A 265 11.09 -0.22 -0.92
C GLY A 265 10.45 0.39 0.32
N SER A 266 9.34 1.13 0.22
CA SER A 266 8.65 1.64 1.42
C SER A 266 7.81 0.57 2.12
N ALA A 267 7.36 0.88 3.34
CA ALA A 267 6.51 0.00 4.13
C ALA A 267 5.26 -0.49 3.38
N THR A 268 4.82 -1.69 3.68
CA THR A 268 3.53 -2.22 3.21
C THR A 268 2.40 -1.36 3.76
N THR A 269 1.46 -0.97 2.90
CA THR A 269 0.35 -0.10 3.27
C THR A 269 -0.66 -0.79 4.20
N VAL A 270 -1.21 -0.04 5.15
CA VAL A 270 -2.26 -0.49 6.09
C VAL A 270 -3.53 -0.96 5.35
N SER A 271 -3.83 -0.39 4.19
CA SER A 271 -4.97 -0.81 3.38
C SER A 271 -4.92 -2.30 3.00
N CYS A 272 -3.73 -2.93 2.96
CA CYS A 272 -3.59 -4.38 2.78
C CYS A 272 -4.32 -5.17 3.88
N TYR A 273 -4.14 -4.76 5.15
CA TYR A 273 -4.81 -5.40 6.28
C TYR A 273 -6.33 -5.21 6.21
N ILE A 274 -6.77 -3.96 6.00
CA ILE A 274 -8.20 -3.63 5.93
C ILE A 274 -8.90 -4.41 4.82
N MET A 275 -8.30 -4.48 3.63
CA MET A 275 -8.83 -5.24 2.49
C MET A 275 -8.87 -6.74 2.79
N ALA A 276 -7.79 -7.32 3.33
CA ALA A 276 -7.75 -8.73 3.71
C ALA A 276 -8.90 -9.07 4.68
N ARG A 277 -9.04 -8.31 5.76
CA ARG A 277 -10.10 -8.52 6.77
C ARG A 277 -11.49 -8.37 6.17
N SER A 278 -11.73 -7.33 5.39
CA SER A 278 -13.05 -7.05 4.79
C SER A 278 -13.44 -8.06 3.72
N MET A 279 -12.47 -8.70 3.08
CA MET A 279 -12.70 -9.75 2.08
C MET A 279 -12.69 -11.18 2.66
N GLY A 280 -12.64 -11.31 4.01
CA GLY A 280 -12.81 -12.56 4.74
C GLY A 280 -11.54 -13.39 4.86
N HIS A 281 -10.38 -12.74 4.91
CA HIS A 281 -9.09 -13.32 5.28
C HIS A 281 -8.79 -13.04 6.76
N ASP A 282 -7.83 -13.77 7.36
CA ASP A 282 -7.46 -13.61 8.77
C ASP A 282 -6.74 -12.31 9.08
N GLY A 283 -5.99 -11.76 8.11
CA GLY A 283 -5.23 -10.52 8.24
C GLY A 283 -3.96 -10.63 9.10
N ASN A 284 -3.66 -11.79 9.68
CA ASN A 284 -2.51 -11.97 10.58
C ASN A 284 -1.17 -11.78 9.87
N LEU A 285 -1.03 -12.38 8.67
CA LEU A 285 0.16 -12.22 7.86
C LEU A 285 0.33 -10.76 7.44
N THR A 286 -0.74 -10.15 6.95
CA THR A 286 -0.71 -8.76 6.49
C THR A 286 -0.37 -7.80 7.61
N ALA A 287 -0.99 -7.96 8.81
CA ALA A 287 -0.69 -7.13 9.98
C ALA A 287 0.78 -7.24 10.40
N GLY A 288 1.30 -8.48 10.47
CA GLY A 288 2.71 -8.71 10.79
C GLY A 288 3.68 -8.10 9.76
N THR A 289 3.34 -8.21 8.46
CA THR A 289 4.16 -7.62 7.39
C THR A 289 4.13 -6.09 7.45
N VAL A 290 2.96 -5.48 7.65
CA VAL A 290 2.85 -4.02 7.81
C VAL A 290 3.71 -3.55 8.99
N MET A 291 3.60 -4.21 10.15
CA MET A 291 4.38 -3.87 11.35
C MET A 291 5.89 -3.97 11.11
N LEU A 292 6.36 -5.10 10.54
CA LEU A 292 7.78 -5.34 10.32
C LEU A 292 8.35 -4.40 9.24
N THR A 293 7.63 -4.20 8.14
CA THR A 293 8.06 -3.30 7.07
C THR A 293 8.00 -1.83 7.47
N THR A 294 7.07 -1.43 8.32
CA THR A 294 7.02 -0.05 8.85
C THR A 294 8.27 0.28 9.66
N LEU A 295 8.66 -0.61 10.59
CA LEU A 295 9.90 -0.44 11.35
C LEU A 295 11.15 -0.54 10.47
N GLY A 296 11.18 -1.54 9.58
CA GLY A 296 12.32 -1.79 8.70
C GLY A 296 12.53 -0.71 7.64
N SER A 297 11.45 -0.07 7.15
CA SER A 297 11.54 0.91 6.07
C SER A 297 12.29 2.18 6.46
N ALA A 298 12.26 2.59 7.75
CA ALA A 298 13.05 3.72 8.22
C ALA A 298 14.55 3.54 7.95
N PHE A 299 15.04 2.33 8.21
CA PHE A 299 16.46 2.00 7.98
C PHE A 299 16.75 1.68 6.52
N SER A 300 15.90 0.87 5.87
CA SER A 300 16.13 0.46 4.48
C SER A 300 16.05 1.62 3.50
N LEU A 301 15.07 2.53 3.62
CA LEU A 301 14.99 3.70 2.75
C LEU A 301 16.19 4.64 2.94
N THR A 302 16.60 4.88 4.20
CA THR A 302 17.81 5.67 4.48
C THR A 302 19.04 5.05 3.86
N PHE A 303 19.21 3.72 3.97
CA PHE A 303 20.33 2.98 3.37
C PHE A 303 20.32 3.08 1.83
N TRP A 304 19.18 2.87 1.19
CA TRP A 304 19.05 2.96 -0.26
C TRP A 304 19.27 4.38 -0.79
N LEU A 305 18.73 5.40 -0.10
CA LEU A 305 19.00 6.80 -0.43
C LEU A 305 20.47 7.14 -0.30
N TYR A 306 21.14 6.62 0.72
CA TYR A 306 22.59 6.80 0.87
C TYR A 306 23.35 6.20 -0.32
N ILE A 307 22.99 4.99 -0.77
CA ILE A 307 23.60 4.38 -1.97
C ILE A 307 23.38 5.27 -3.21
N LEU A 308 22.15 5.74 -3.45
CA LEU A 308 21.86 6.60 -4.60
C LEU A 308 22.65 7.91 -4.56
N LYS A 309 22.84 8.50 -3.37
CA LYS A 309 23.69 9.68 -3.18
C LYS A 309 25.17 9.40 -3.45
N CYS A 310 25.70 8.26 -3.00
CA CYS A 310 27.07 7.85 -3.29
C CYS A 310 27.32 7.64 -4.81
N LEU A 311 26.27 7.29 -5.54
CA LEU A 311 26.32 7.16 -7.01
C LEU A 311 26.07 8.47 -7.75
N ASN A 312 25.88 9.59 -7.04
CA ASN A 312 25.53 10.92 -7.59
C ASN A 312 24.27 10.90 -8.47
N LEU A 313 23.27 10.12 -8.11
CA LEU A 313 22.01 9.98 -8.84
C LEU A 313 20.86 10.77 -8.19
N VAL A 314 21.07 11.22 -6.94
CA VAL A 314 20.09 11.93 -6.10
C VAL A 314 20.80 12.98 -5.26
#